data_28964b960c27b36160abb2e9ce9e56a3
#
_entry.id   28964b960c27b36160abb2e9ce9e56a3
#
_cell.length_a   1.000
_cell.length_b   1.000
_cell.length_c   1.000
_cell.angle_alpha   90.00
_cell.angle_beta   90.00
_cell.angle_gamma   90.00
#
_symmetry.space_group_name_H-M   'P 1'
#
loop_
_entity.id
_entity.type
_entity.pdbx_description
1 polymer ?
#
loop_
_entity_poly.entity_id
_entity_poly.type
_entity_poly.pdbx_seq_one_letter_code
_entity_poly.pdbx_strand_id
1 'polypeptide(L)'
;MSYTPAQKKSAIYDLLKTGILSDETGKMSERTKAKVLEILGFGSIDNALDLEKLHVNKAAAENLGGFKKPVDADEYDDHALHIAEHTRFLLSSDSEEVRNNAEAKKNALAHLSEHKARIAEANAAAAANE
;
A
#
# COMPACT_ATOMS: atom_id res chain seq x y z
N MET A 1 -13.29 33.21 -12.04
CA MET A 1 -13.50 33.49 -10.58
C MET A 1 -12.76 32.45 -9.77
N SER A 2 -11.90 32.88 -8.86
CA SER A 2 -11.22 31.94 -7.96
C SER A 2 -11.97 31.86 -6.63
N TYR A 3 -12.12 30.65 -6.14
CA TYR A 3 -12.75 30.40 -4.87
C TYR A 3 -11.72 30.50 -3.72
N THR A 4 -12.18 30.99 -2.58
CA THR A 4 -11.39 30.91 -1.34
C THR A 4 -11.29 29.46 -0.90
N PRO A 5 -10.31 29.09 -0.04
CA PRO A 5 -10.25 27.73 0.51
C PRO A 5 -11.55 27.27 1.19
N ALA A 6 -12.21 28.17 1.93
CA ALA A 6 -13.49 27.86 2.56
C ALA A 6 -14.59 27.58 1.55
N GLN A 7 -14.66 28.36 0.47
CA GLN A 7 -15.61 28.16 -0.61
C GLN A 7 -15.36 26.84 -1.35
N LYS A 8 -14.09 26.47 -1.59
CA LYS A 8 -13.72 25.21 -2.21
C LYS A 8 -14.18 24.02 -1.34
N LYS A 9 -13.95 24.09 -0.05
CA LYS A 9 -14.40 23.05 0.88
C LYS A 9 -15.92 22.90 0.87
N SER A 10 -16.63 24.03 0.92
CA SER A 10 -18.09 24.02 0.89
C SER A 10 -18.62 23.41 -0.41
N ALA A 11 -18.05 23.78 -1.55
CA ALA A 11 -18.43 23.25 -2.86
C ALA A 11 -18.18 21.74 -2.93
N ILE A 12 -17.06 21.25 -2.40
CA ILE A 12 -16.75 19.82 -2.37
C ILE A 12 -17.73 19.05 -1.49
N TYR A 13 -18.08 19.59 -0.32
CA TYR A 13 -19.10 18.94 0.55
C TYR A 13 -20.45 18.84 -0.16
N ASP A 14 -20.85 19.87 -0.87
CA ASP A 14 -22.10 19.86 -1.62
C ASP A 14 -22.07 18.81 -2.74
N LEU A 15 -20.96 18.70 -3.46
CA LEU A 15 -20.77 17.69 -4.51
C LEU A 15 -20.79 16.27 -3.94
N LEU A 16 -20.19 16.07 -2.77
CA LEU A 16 -20.21 14.76 -2.10
C LEU A 16 -21.64 14.35 -1.73
N LYS A 17 -22.45 15.30 -1.26
CA LYS A 17 -23.85 15.05 -0.89
C LYS A 17 -24.71 14.66 -2.09
N THR A 18 -24.42 15.21 -3.26
CA THR A 18 -25.18 14.91 -4.49
C THR A 18 -24.79 13.61 -5.15
N GLY A 19 -23.66 13.01 -4.76
CA GLY A 19 -23.14 11.80 -5.38
C GLY A 19 -22.51 11.99 -6.75
N ILE A 20 -22.35 13.22 -7.21
CA ILE A 20 -21.78 13.53 -8.53
C ILE A 20 -20.35 13.00 -8.69
N LEU A 21 -19.59 12.95 -7.60
CA LEU A 21 -18.20 12.49 -7.61
C LEU A 21 -18.07 10.96 -7.57
N SER A 22 -19.16 10.26 -7.40
CA SER A 22 -19.19 8.81 -7.32
C SER A 22 -19.52 8.19 -8.68
N ASP A 23 -19.07 6.95 -8.90
CA ASP A 23 -19.42 6.20 -10.10
C ASP A 23 -20.85 5.60 -9.97
N GLU A 24 -21.26 4.78 -10.97
CA GLU A 24 -22.59 4.14 -11.00
C GLU A 24 -22.83 3.20 -9.81
N THR A 25 -21.76 2.71 -9.19
CA THR A 25 -21.85 1.80 -8.04
C THR A 25 -21.86 2.55 -6.70
N GLY A 26 -21.83 3.87 -6.72
CA GLY A 26 -21.76 4.70 -5.53
C GLY A 26 -20.35 4.83 -4.94
N LYS A 27 -19.34 4.35 -5.68
CA LYS A 27 -17.94 4.42 -5.24
C LYS A 27 -17.20 5.55 -5.94
N MET A 28 -16.31 6.19 -5.21
CA MET A 28 -15.42 7.21 -5.73
C MET A 28 -14.08 6.56 -6.11
N SER A 29 -13.52 6.95 -7.27
CA SER A 29 -12.20 6.44 -7.67
C SER A 29 -11.13 6.92 -6.70
N GLU A 30 -10.02 6.17 -6.60
CA GLU A 30 -8.90 6.54 -5.72
C GLU A 30 -8.33 7.91 -6.08
N ARG A 31 -8.23 8.21 -7.37
CA ARG A 31 -7.74 9.50 -7.85
C ARG A 31 -8.66 10.64 -7.41
N THR A 32 -9.97 10.45 -7.51
CA THR A 32 -10.95 11.44 -7.08
C THR A 32 -10.91 11.63 -5.57
N LYS A 33 -10.80 10.55 -4.79
CA LYS A 33 -10.64 10.62 -3.33
C LYS A 33 -9.42 11.44 -2.94
N ALA A 34 -8.28 11.17 -3.55
CA ALA A 34 -7.03 11.87 -3.28
C ALA A 34 -7.18 13.37 -3.56
N LYS A 35 -7.81 13.72 -4.68
CA LYS A 35 -8.02 15.10 -5.06
C LYS A 35 -8.96 15.83 -4.11
N VAL A 36 -10.04 15.18 -3.71
CA VAL A 36 -10.99 15.72 -2.73
C VAL A 36 -10.28 15.99 -1.39
N LEU A 37 -9.49 15.03 -0.91
CA LEU A 37 -8.76 15.17 0.36
C LEU A 37 -7.73 16.30 0.29
N GLU A 38 -7.06 16.46 -0.85
CA GLU A 38 -6.12 17.57 -1.09
C GLU A 38 -6.85 18.92 -0.99
N ILE A 39 -8.00 19.05 -1.66
CA ILE A 39 -8.79 20.29 -1.64
C ILE A 39 -9.31 20.60 -0.23
N LEU A 40 -9.68 19.56 0.54
CA LEU A 40 -10.14 19.71 1.92
C LEU A 40 -9.01 20.06 2.90
N GLY A 41 -7.77 20.12 2.42
CA GLY A 41 -6.64 20.56 3.22
C GLY A 41 -5.86 19.44 3.91
N PHE A 42 -6.00 18.20 3.45
CA PHE A 42 -5.23 17.07 3.96
C PHE A 42 -3.87 16.92 3.26
N GLY A 43 -3.44 17.94 2.54
CA GLY A 43 -2.08 18.10 2.05
C GLY A 43 -1.62 17.05 1.06
N SER A 44 -0.50 16.42 1.35
CA SER A 44 0.23 15.51 0.45
C SER A 44 -0.33 14.09 0.38
N ILE A 45 -1.64 13.90 0.49
CA ILE A 45 -2.29 12.59 0.39
C ILE A 45 -2.02 11.92 -0.97
N ASP A 46 -1.99 12.69 -2.07
CA ASP A 46 -1.65 12.16 -3.40
C ASP A 46 -0.28 11.48 -3.38
N ASN A 47 0.72 12.14 -2.78
CA ASN A 47 2.07 11.59 -2.69
C ASN A 47 2.11 10.34 -1.80
N ALA A 48 1.33 10.32 -0.73
CA ALA A 48 1.24 9.16 0.15
C ALA A 48 0.64 7.94 -0.57
N LEU A 49 -0.42 8.15 -1.36
CA LEU A 49 -1.05 7.10 -2.16
C LEU A 49 -0.13 6.61 -3.28
N ASP A 50 0.61 7.52 -3.93
CA ASP A 50 1.57 7.16 -4.97
C ASP A 50 2.71 6.34 -4.38
N LEU A 51 3.19 6.70 -3.20
CA LEU A 51 4.22 5.95 -2.49
C LEU A 51 3.73 4.56 -2.10
N GLU A 52 2.50 4.45 -1.61
CA GLU A 52 1.88 3.15 -1.30
C GLU A 52 1.83 2.26 -2.53
N LYS A 53 1.43 2.79 -3.68
CA LYS A 53 1.41 2.05 -4.94
C LYS A 53 2.80 1.56 -5.35
N LEU A 54 3.83 2.38 -5.14
CA LEU A 54 5.20 1.98 -5.43
C LEU A 54 5.61 0.78 -4.57
N HIS A 55 5.26 0.78 -3.29
CA HIS A 55 5.53 -0.35 -2.40
C HIS A 55 4.78 -1.61 -2.81
N VAL A 56 3.49 -1.49 -3.15
CA VAL A 56 2.68 -2.61 -3.63
C VAL A 56 3.28 -3.18 -4.92
N ASN A 57 3.64 -2.31 -5.86
CA ASN A 57 4.21 -2.73 -7.15
C ASN A 57 5.55 -3.43 -6.97
N LYS A 58 6.38 -2.96 -6.04
CA LYS A 58 7.65 -3.61 -5.73
C LYS A 58 7.43 -5.01 -5.18
N ALA A 59 6.53 -5.17 -4.21
CA ALA A 59 6.20 -6.48 -3.64
C ALA A 59 5.60 -7.42 -4.70
N ALA A 60 4.72 -6.91 -5.56
CA ALA A 60 4.14 -7.69 -6.66
C ALA A 60 5.21 -8.14 -7.66
N ALA A 61 6.19 -7.29 -7.96
CA ALA A 61 7.31 -7.64 -8.84
C ALA A 61 8.17 -8.76 -8.24
N GLU A 62 8.41 -8.72 -6.93
CA GLU A 62 9.10 -9.79 -6.21
C GLU A 62 8.33 -11.12 -6.30
N ASN A 63 7.00 -11.07 -6.16
CA ASN A 63 6.14 -12.24 -6.34
C ASN A 63 6.26 -12.82 -7.75
N LEU A 64 6.25 -11.97 -8.78
CA LEU A 64 6.40 -12.40 -10.17
C LEU A 64 7.76 -13.05 -10.44
N GLY A 65 8.79 -12.66 -9.71
CA GLY A 65 10.10 -13.28 -9.78
C GLY A 65 10.13 -14.71 -9.25
N GLY A 66 9.11 -15.11 -8.49
CA GLY A 66 8.93 -16.50 -8.06
C GLY A 66 9.89 -16.98 -6.99
N PHE A 67 10.60 -16.08 -6.33
CA PHE A 67 11.53 -16.41 -5.23
C PHE A 67 12.55 -17.49 -5.58
N LYS A 68 12.97 -17.53 -6.84
CA LYS A 68 13.98 -18.49 -7.32
C LYS A 68 15.34 -18.31 -6.65
N LYS A 69 15.60 -17.08 -6.18
CA LYS A 69 16.77 -16.69 -5.41
C LYS A 69 16.34 -16.04 -4.12
N PRO A 70 17.18 -16.00 -3.09
CA PRO A 70 16.89 -15.23 -1.89
C PRO A 70 16.67 -13.75 -2.24
N VAL A 71 15.64 -13.15 -1.65
CA VAL A 71 15.31 -11.72 -1.82
C VAL A 71 15.38 -11.08 -0.45
N ASP A 72 16.23 -10.09 -0.29
CA ASP A 72 16.38 -9.38 0.97
C ASP A 72 15.31 -8.30 1.10
N ALA A 73 14.83 -8.09 2.33
CA ALA A 73 13.99 -6.94 2.63
C ALA A 73 14.86 -5.70 2.70
N ASP A 74 14.42 -4.62 2.03
CA ASP A 74 15.14 -3.35 2.05
C ASP A 74 14.69 -2.52 3.25
N GLU A 75 15.60 -1.74 3.82
CA GLU A 75 15.30 -0.92 4.99
C GLU A 75 14.26 0.16 4.72
N TYR A 76 14.08 0.60 3.48
CA TYR A 76 13.08 1.60 3.09
C TYR A 76 11.75 1.00 2.66
N ASP A 77 11.59 -0.33 2.70
CA ASP A 77 10.33 -0.97 2.38
C ASP A 77 9.26 -0.68 3.44
N ASP A 78 8.02 -0.55 2.98
CA ASP A 78 6.87 -0.64 3.89
C ASP A 78 6.68 -2.11 4.23
N HIS A 79 7.25 -2.54 5.35
CA HIS A 79 7.30 -3.96 5.71
C HIS A 79 5.92 -4.56 5.91
N ALA A 80 5.00 -3.84 6.53
CA ALA A 80 3.63 -4.32 6.74
C ALA A 80 2.90 -4.55 5.42
N LEU A 81 3.09 -3.66 4.47
CA LEU A 81 2.48 -3.74 3.15
C LEU A 81 3.07 -4.89 2.34
N HIS A 82 4.41 -5.07 2.41
CA HIS A 82 5.08 -6.21 1.77
C HIS A 82 4.58 -7.54 2.34
N ILE A 83 4.44 -7.66 3.65
CA ILE A 83 3.90 -8.86 4.29
C ILE A 83 2.49 -9.16 3.76
N ALA A 84 1.63 -8.14 3.70
CA ALA A 84 0.26 -8.30 3.21
C ALA A 84 0.23 -8.79 1.75
N GLU A 85 1.01 -8.17 0.87
CA GLU A 85 1.04 -8.50 -0.56
C GLU A 85 1.66 -9.89 -0.81
N HIS A 86 2.76 -10.23 -0.12
CA HIS A 86 3.36 -11.55 -0.25
C HIS A 86 2.44 -12.65 0.30
N THR A 87 1.74 -12.38 1.41
CA THR A 87 0.78 -13.33 1.98
C THR A 87 -0.40 -13.54 1.02
N ARG A 88 -0.93 -12.44 0.46
CA ARG A 88 -2.00 -12.53 -0.55
C ARG A 88 -1.57 -13.41 -1.72
N PHE A 89 -0.36 -13.19 -2.23
CA PHE A 89 0.20 -13.98 -3.33
C PHE A 89 0.30 -15.46 -2.96
N LEU A 90 0.86 -15.78 -1.79
CA LEU A 90 1.05 -17.17 -1.35
C LEU A 90 -0.28 -17.90 -1.10
N LEU A 91 -1.34 -17.16 -0.75
CA LEU A 91 -2.68 -17.72 -0.60
C LEU A 91 -3.43 -17.88 -1.93
N SER A 92 -2.95 -17.25 -2.99
CA SER A 92 -3.59 -17.29 -4.31
C SER A 92 -3.09 -18.46 -5.14
N SER A 93 -3.84 -18.80 -6.20
CA SER A 93 -3.43 -19.82 -7.17
C SER A 93 -2.19 -19.41 -7.98
N ASP A 94 -1.88 -18.12 -8.03
CA ASP A 94 -0.74 -17.58 -8.78
C ASP A 94 0.61 -18.04 -8.20
N SER A 95 0.64 -18.48 -6.95
CA SER A 95 1.85 -18.94 -6.25
C SER A 95 2.11 -20.44 -6.37
N GLU A 96 1.39 -21.16 -7.22
CA GLU A 96 1.51 -22.62 -7.31
C GLU A 96 2.95 -23.07 -7.54
N GLU A 97 3.68 -22.44 -8.46
CA GLU A 97 5.07 -22.80 -8.74
C GLU A 97 5.98 -22.60 -7.51
N VAL A 98 5.76 -21.52 -6.78
CA VAL A 98 6.52 -21.23 -5.53
C VAL A 98 6.22 -22.30 -4.48
N ARG A 99 4.94 -22.59 -4.26
CA ARG A 99 4.52 -23.56 -3.24
C ARG A 99 4.99 -24.99 -3.54
N ASN A 100 5.13 -25.33 -4.80
CA ASN A 100 5.56 -26.65 -5.25
C ASN A 100 7.08 -26.78 -5.39
N ASN A 101 7.81 -25.72 -5.20
CA ASN A 101 9.28 -25.71 -5.26
C ASN A 101 9.82 -25.42 -3.86
N ALA A 102 10.50 -26.40 -3.28
CA ALA A 102 10.99 -26.32 -1.89
C ALA A 102 11.94 -25.14 -1.67
N GLU A 103 12.83 -24.87 -2.61
CA GLU A 103 13.78 -23.75 -2.51
C GLU A 103 13.07 -22.40 -2.62
N ALA A 104 12.16 -22.25 -3.58
CA ALA A 104 11.39 -21.02 -3.76
C ALA A 104 10.52 -20.76 -2.52
N LYS A 105 9.85 -21.77 -2.00
CA LYS A 105 9.04 -21.67 -0.78
C LYS A 105 9.88 -21.21 0.41
N LYS A 106 11.07 -21.80 0.58
CA LYS A 106 12.02 -21.44 1.64
C LYS A 106 12.42 -19.96 1.51
N ASN A 107 12.75 -19.52 0.29
CA ASN A 107 13.13 -18.13 0.02
C ASN A 107 11.98 -17.16 0.32
N ALA A 108 10.77 -17.49 -0.09
CA ALA A 108 9.59 -16.67 0.17
C ALA A 108 9.32 -16.51 1.68
N LEU A 109 9.38 -17.62 2.42
CA LEU A 109 9.16 -17.59 3.87
C LEU A 109 10.27 -16.84 4.61
N ALA A 110 11.52 -16.98 4.16
CA ALA A 110 12.65 -16.23 4.71
C ALA A 110 12.47 -14.72 4.48
N HIS A 111 12.03 -14.33 3.29
CA HIS A 111 11.76 -12.93 2.96
C HIS A 111 10.65 -12.34 3.86
N LEU A 112 9.56 -13.08 4.07
CA LEU A 112 8.50 -12.68 5.00
C LEU A 112 9.03 -12.53 6.44
N SER A 113 9.87 -13.45 6.87
CA SER A 113 10.48 -13.40 8.21
C SER A 113 11.36 -12.17 8.38
N GLU A 114 12.08 -11.75 7.35
CA GLU A 114 12.88 -10.53 7.38
C GLU A 114 12.02 -9.30 7.58
N HIS A 115 10.91 -9.17 6.85
CA HIS A 115 9.99 -8.05 7.03
C HIS A 115 9.40 -8.02 8.44
N LYS A 116 9.02 -9.17 8.98
CA LYS A 116 8.51 -9.29 10.35
C LYS A 116 9.55 -8.90 11.38
N ALA A 117 10.80 -9.31 11.17
CA ALA A 117 11.91 -8.94 12.06
C ALA A 117 12.15 -7.44 12.05
N ARG A 118 12.06 -6.79 10.89
CA ARG A 118 12.22 -5.33 10.78
C ARG A 118 11.14 -4.58 11.54
N ILE A 119 9.90 -5.05 11.48
CA ILE A 119 8.80 -4.46 12.27
C ILE A 119 9.05 -4.64 13.76
N ALA A 120 9.47 -5.82 14.18
CA ALA A 120 9.77 -6.10 15.60
C ALA A 120 10.91 -5.23 16.12
N GLU A 121 11.96 -5.04 15.32
CA GLU A 121 13.09 -4.14 15.64
C GLU A 121 12.63 -2.70 15.81
N ALA A 122 11.79 -2.21 14.90
CA ALA A 122 11.27 -0.84 14.95
C ALA A 122 10.38 -0.65 16.19
N ASN A 123 9.55 -1.63 16.52
CA ASN A 123 8.69 -1.58 17.70
C ASN A 123 9.51 -1.61 19.00
N ALA A 124 10.56 -2.42 19.05
CA ALA A 124 11.47 -2.48 20.19
C ALA A 124 12.20 -1.14 20.38
N ALA A 125 12.68 -0.53 19.30
CA ALA A 125 13.33 0.78 19.34
C ALA A 125 12.36 1.88 19.80
N ALA A 126 11.12 1.87 19.35
CA ALA A 126 10.10 2.81 19.78
C ALA A 126 9.77 2.66 21.26
N ALA A 127 9.65 1.42 21.75
CA ALA A 127 9.40 1.13 23.17
C ALA A 127 10.56 1.60 24.06
N ALA A 128 11.80 1.48 23.59
CA ALA A 128 12.98 1.91 24.34
C ALA A 128 13.08 3.44 24.48
N ASN A 129 12.39 4.19 23.61
CA ASN A 129 12.40 5.65 23.63
C ASN A 129 11.25 6.27 24.43
N GLU A 130 10.39 5.46 25.03
CA GLU A 130 9.28 5.92 25.88
C GLU A 130 9.73 6.29 27.30
#